data_529b1920a0eb276258c962ff34bf893b
#
_entry.id   529b1920a0eb276258c962ff34bf893b
#
_cell.length_a   1.000
_cell.length_b   1.000
_cell.length_c   1.000
_cell.angle_alpha   90.00
_cell.angle_beta   90.00
_cell.angle_gamma   90.00
#
_symmetry.space_group_name_H-M   'P 1'
#
loop_
_entity.id
_entity.type
_entity.pdbx_description
1 polymer ?
#
loop_
_entity_poly.entity_id
_entity_poly.type
_entity_poly.pdbx_seq_one_letter_code
_entity_poly.pdbx_strand_id
1 'polypeptide(L)'
;MNQKEYLAIDYGTHKVGFAHSIMGVVLPIGISYSREALTDARSYLTSNKYSHVIYGLPLDQSGNNTPLCKKVEEFIELLKKTHPHIIYIAEDERYTSQFAHISMNEHAIGGEIDDIAASILLENYLSRNS
;
A
#
# COMPACT_ATOMS: atom_id res chain seq x y z
N MET A 1 -17.21 -19.17 3.57
CA MET A 1 -16.15 -18.57 4.33
C MET A 1 -15.64 -17.31 3.67
N ASN A 2 -15.60 -16.26 4.42
CA ASN A 2 -15.24 -14.97 3.86
C ASN A 2 -13.73 -14.77 3.97
N GLN A 3 -13.05 -14.95 2.86
CA GLN A 3 -11.65 -14.53 2.81
C GLN A 3 -11.61 -13.01 2.74
N LYS A 4 -10.74 -12.43 3.54
CA LYS A 4 -10.55 -10.99 3.52
C LYS A 4 -9.76 -10.61 2.27
N GLU A 5 -10.17 -9.53 1.63
CA GLU A 5 -9.47 -8.97 0.48
C GLU A 5 -8.87 -7.63 0.88
N TYR A 6 -7.63 -7.41 0.50
CA TYR A 6 -6.84 -6.27 0.94
C TYR A 6 -6.35 -5.47 -0.25
N LEU A 7 -6.39 -4.15 -0.10
CA LEU A 7 -5.68 -3.24 -1.00
C LEU A 7 -4.51 -2.65 -0.23
N ALA A 8 -3.32 -2.68 -0.81
CA ALA A 8 -2.14 -2.06 -0.22
C ALA A 8 -1.78 -0.81 -1.01
N ILE A 9 -1.41 0.23 -0.29
CA ILE A 9 -1.06 1.53 -0.86
C ILE A 9 0.32 1.94 -0.34
N ASP A 10 1.26 2.13 -1.25
CA ASP A 10 2.57 2.68 -0.93
C ASP A 10 2.64 4.10 -1.49
N TYR A 11 2.39 5.07 -0.63
CA TYR A 11 2.30 6.48 -1.04
C TYR A 11 3.68 7.11 -1.10
N GLY A 12 4.08 7.53 -2.28
CA GLY A 12 5.32 8.28 -2.48
C GLY A 12 5.05 9.73 -2.82
N THR A 13 6.12 10.52 -2.89
CA THR A 13 6.01 11.95 -3.18
C THR A 13 5.53 12.21 -4.60
N HIS A 14 5.95 11.38 -5.54
CA HIS A 14 5.63 11.56 -6.96
C HIS A 14 4.74 10.45 -7.49
N LYS A 15 4.86 9.27 -6.95
CA LYS A 15 4.13 8.09 -7.41
C LYS A 15 3.56 7.34 -6.22
N VAL A 16 2.46 6.65 -6.45
CA VAL A 16 1.80 5.82 -5.45
C VAL A 16 1.66 4.43 -6.05
N GLY A 17 2.16 3.43 -5.35
CA GLY A 17 2.06 2.04 -5.79
C GLY A 17 0.88 1.34 -5.14
N PHE A 18 0.28 0.41 -5.88
CA PHE A 18 -0.87 -0.36 -5.41
C PHE A 18 -0.62 -1.84 -5.61
N ALA A 19 -1.06 -2.62 -4.63
CA ALA A 19 -1.07 -4.07 -4.71
C ALA A 19 -2.35 -4.55 -4.05
N HIS A 20 -2.72 -5.80 -4.29
CA HIS A 20 -3.85 -6.34 -3.55
C HIS A 20 -3.65 -7.82 -3.24
N SER A 21 -4.45 -8.32 -2.31
CA SER A 21 -4.51 -9.73 -2.01
C SER A 21 -5.96 -10.18 -2.20
N ILE A 22 -6.13 -11.11 -3.12
CA ILE A 22 -7.43 -11.73 -3.39
C ILE A 22 -7.23 -13.24 -3.33
N MET A 23 -8.03 -13.91 -2.54
CA MET A 23 -7.94 -15.36 -2.34
C MET A 23 -6.53 -15.80 -1.90
N GLY A 24 -5.90 -14.97 -1.07
CA GLY A 24 -4.59 -15.27 -0.52
C GLY A 24 -3.41 -14.99 -1.44
N VAL A 25 -3.66 -14.49 -2.64
CA VAL A 25 -2.60 -14.20 -3.62
C VAL A 25 -2.32 -12.70 -3.65
N VAL A 26 -1.07 -12.32 -3.39
CA VAL A 26 -0.64 -10.93 -3.43
C VAL A 26 -0.08 -10.61 -4.81
N LEU A 27 -0.63 -9.57 -5.43
CA LEU A 27 -0.22 -9.13 -6.76
C LEU A 27 -0.09 -7.62 -6.81
N PRO A 28 0.95 -7.10 -7.46
CA PRO A 28 0.99 -5.66 -7.77
C PRO A 28 -0.07 -5.37 -8.83
N ILE A 29 -0.76 -4.24 -8.71
CA ILE A 29 -1.84 -3.92 -9.63
C ILE A 29 -1.66 -2.59 -10.37
N GLY A 30 -0.74 -1.74 -9.92
CA GLY A 30 -0.48 -0.53 -10.68
C GLY A 30 0.24 0.55 -9.91
N ILE A 31 0.59 1.59 -10.64
CA ILE A 31 1.26 2.77 -10.11
C ILE A 31 0.54 3.98 -10.69
N SER A 32 0.31 4.98 -9.84
CA SER A 32 -0.29 6.25 -10.26
C SER A 32 0.65 7.39 -9.93
N TYR A 33 0.62 8.47 -10.72
CA TYR A 33 1.22 9.71 -10.27
C TYR A 33 0.42 10.24 -9.09
N SER A 34 1.09 10.92 -8.15
CA SER A 34 0.44 11.33 -6.90
C SER A 34 -0.81 12.16 -7.11
N ARG A 35 -0.85 13.00 -8.15
CA ARG A 35 -2.02 13.83 -8.44
C ARG A 35 -3.24 13.02 -8.87
N GLU A 36 -3.03 11.80 -9.37
CA GLU A 36 -4.11 10.94 -9.85
C GLU A 36 -4.41 9.81 -8.87
N ALA A 37 -3.56 9.64 -7.86
CA ALA A 37 -3.62 8.49 -6.98
C ALA A 37 -4.93 8.40 -6.20
N LEU A 38 -5.48 9.52 -5.77
CA LEU A 38 -6.74 9.50 -5.01
C LEU A 38 -7.88 8.99 -5.87
N THR A 39 -7.98 9.47 -7.11
CA THR A 39 -8.99 9.00 -8.04
C THR A 39 -8.82 7.51 -8.33
N ASP A 40 -7.59 7.09 -8.57
CA ASP A 40 -7.31 5.69 -8.88
C ASP A 40 -7.58 4.78 -7.67
N ALA A 41 -7.20 5.22 -6.47
CA ALA A 41 -7.48 4.46 -5.25
C ALA A 41 -8.98 4.29 -5.05
N ARG A 42 -9.74 5.36 -5.24
CA ARG A 42 -11.20 5.30 -5.12
C ARG A 42 -11.80 4.36 -6.16
N SER A 43 -11.24 4.35 -7.36
CA SER A 43 -11.68 3.44 -8.41
C SER A 43 -11.45 1.99 -8.02
N TYR A 44 -10.26 1.67 -7.48
CA TYR A 44 -10.00 0.32 -6.98
C TYR A 44 -10.99 -0.09 -5.89
N LEU A 45 -11.25 0.81 -4.94
CA LEU A 45 -12.15 0.54 -3.83
C LEU A 45 -13.61 0.38 -4.28
N THR A 46 -14.00 1.08 -5.33
CA THR A 46 -15.36 0.98 -5.87
C THR A 46 -15.55 -0.29 -6.70
N SER A 47 -14.53 -0.67 -7.46
CA SER A 47 -14.63 -1.79 -8.40
C SER A 47 -14.41 -3.16 -7.74
N ASN A 48 -13.87 -3.18 -6.53
CA ASN A 48 -13.54 -4.41 -5.83
C ASN A 48 -14.13 -4.39 -4.42
N LYS A 49 -14.22 -5.57 -3.81
CA LYS A 49 -14.80 -5.70 -2.48
C LYS A 49 -13.72 -5.86 -1.40
N TYR A 50 -12.76 -4.94 -1.39
CA TYR A 50 -11.75 -4.98 -0.36
C TYR A 50 -12.34 -4.69 1.02
N SER A 51 -11.95 -5.48 1.99
CA SER A 51 -12.36 -5.28 3.38
C SER A 51 -11.40 -4.36 4.13
N HIS A 52 -10.14 -4.33 3.69
CA HIS A 52 -9.08 -3.62 4.38
C HIS A 52 -8.21 -2.86 3.39
N VAL A 53 -7.69 -1.72 3.84
CA VAL A 53 -6.62 -1.00 3.16
C VAL A 53 -5.41 -1.00 4.09
N ILE A 54 -4.30 -1.49 3.59
CA ILE A 54 -3.02 -1.48 4.30
C ILE A 54 -2.18 -0.39 3.66
N TYR A 55 -1.71 0.57 4.44
CA TYR A 55 -0.91 1.65 3.89
C TYR A 55 0.38 1.82 4.68
N GLY A 56 1.46 2.18 3.97
CA GLY A 56 2.75 2.34 4.60
C GLY A 56 2.90 3.71 5.24
N LEU A 57 3.47 3.75 6.45
CA LEU A 57 3.86 5.00 7.08
C LEU A 57 5.38 5.12 6.96
N PRO A 58 5.87 6.15 6.25
CA PRO A 58 7.31 6.33 6.04
C PRO A 58 7.98 6.99 7.25
N LEU A 59 8.05 6.23 8.33
CA LEU A 59 8.70 6.67 9.56
C LEU A 59 10.22 6.79 9.33
N ASP A 60 10.88 7.64 10.14
CA ASP A 60 12.34 7.68 10.07
C ASP A 60 12.95 6.49 10.82
N GLN A 61 14.27 6.38 10.81
CA GLN A 61 14.95 5.23 11.41
C GLN A 61 14.70 5.09 12.89
N SER A 62 14.37 6.19 13.56
CA SER A 62 14.07 6.19 14.99
C SER A 62 12.59 5.89 15.29
N GLY A 63 11.78 5.70 14.25
CA GLY A 63 10.36 5.42 14.41
C GLY A 63 9.50 6.67 14.56
N ASN A 64 10.05 7.84 14.26
CA ASN A 64 9.30 9.10 14.36
C ASN A 64 8.65 9.45 13.05
N ASN A 65 7.56 10.23 13.12
CA ASN A 65 6.87 10.72 11.93
C ASN A 65 7.77 11.62 11.09
N THR A 66 7.63 11.49 9.78
CA THR A 66 8.27 12.39 8.82
C THR A 66 7.21 13.27 8.17
N PRO A 67 7.60 14.34 7.46
CA PRO A 67 6.60 15.15 6.74
C PRO A 67 5.74 14.34 5.76
N LEU A 68 6.29 13.28 5.18
CA LEU A 68 5.53 12.44 4.27
C LEU A 68 4.43 11.66 5.00
N CYS A 69 4.64 11.31 6.27
CA CYS A 69 3.61 10.65 7.07
C CYS A 69 2.32 11.46 7.10
N LYS A 70 2.43 12.78 7.25
CA LYS A 70 1.26 13.64 7.28
C LYS A 70 0.51 13.59 5.96
N LYS A 71 1.25 13.60 4.84
CA LYS A 71 0.62 13.51 3.52
C LYS A 71 -0.09 12.17 3.33
N VAL A 72 0.52 11.10 3.79
CA VAL A 72 -0.09 9.77 3.73
C VAL A 72 -1.40 9.76 4.52
N GLU A 73 -1.37 10.28 5.74
CA GLU A 73 -2.56 10.27 6.58
C GLU A 73 -3.67 11.13 6.00
N GLU A 74 -3.33 12.27 5.41
CA GLU A 74 -4.33 13.10 4.73
C GLU A 74 -4.96 12.36 3.54
N PHE A 75 -4.15 11.65 2.78
CA PHE A 75 -4.62 10.84 1.67
C PHE A 75 -5.61 9.77 2.17
N ILE A 76 -5.26 9.07 3.22
CA ILE A 76 -6.10 8.03 3.79
C ILE A 76 -7.40 8.62 4.35
N GLU A 77 -7.34 9.79 5.00
CA GLU A 77 -8.55 10.44 5.49
C GLU A 77 -9.52 10.77 4.35
N LEU A 78 -9.00 11.17 3.20
CA LEU A 78 -9.84 11.43 2.03
C LEU A 78 -10.51 10.15 1.51
N LEU A 79 -9.81 9.02 1.57
CA LEU A 79 -10.41 7.73 1.22
C LEU A 79 -11.51 7.34 2.21
N LYS A 80 -11.29 7.58 3.49
CA LYS A 80 -12.28 7.26 4.52
C LYS A 80 -13.60 8.02 4.32
N LYS A 81 -13.53 9.20 3.74
CA LYS A 81 -14.74 10.00 3.49
C LYS A 81 -15.68 9.34 2.49
N THR A 82 -15.12 8.69 1.49
CA THR A 82 -15.93 8.03 0.45
C THR A 82 -16.12 6.54 0.71
N HIS A 83 -15.22 5.93 1.50
CA HIS A 83 -15.27 4.49 1.77
C HIS A 83 -15.07 4.24 3.27
N PRO A 84 -16.03 4.70 4.10
CA PRO A 84 -15.86 4.66 5.57
C PRO A 84 -16.01 3.26 6.17
N HIS A 85 -16.57 2.32 5.43
CA HIS A 85 -16.80 0.97 5.94
C HIS A 85 -15.56 0.07 5.86
N ILE A 86 -14.52 0.52 5.20
CA ILE A 86 -13.27 -0.23 5.06
C ILE A 86 -12.42 -0.03 6.31
N ILE A 87 -11.67 -1.05 6.70
CA ILE A 87 -10.73 -0.97 7.82
C ILE A 87 -9.38 -0.53 7.25
N TYR A 88 -8.85 0.58 7.77
CA TYR A 88 -7.58 1.14 7.32
C TYR A 88 -6.51 0.88 8.37
N ILE A 89 -5.42 0.24 7.96
CA ILE A 89 -4.35 -0.18 8.88
C ILE A 89 -3.01 0.36 8.37
N ALA A 90 -2.31 1.07 9.25
CA ALA A 90 -0.99 1.60 8.96
C ALA A 90 0.07 0.52 9.21
N GLU A 91 1.04 0.45 8.32
CA GLU A 91 2.15 -0.49 8.41
C GLU A 91 3.46 0.28 8.38
N ASP A 92 4.43 -0.12 9.20
CA ASP A 92 5.72 0.55 9.24
C ASP A 92 6.52 0.25 7.96
N GLU A 93 6.77 1.29 7.19
CA GLU A 93 7.40 1.17 5.87
C GLU A 93 8.91 0.99 5.93
N ARG A 94 9.53 1.16 7.10
CA ARG A 94 10.98 1.02 7.23
C ARG A 94 11.47 -0.36 6.78
N TYR A 95 10.71 -1.40 7.07
CA TYR A 95 11.08 -2.77 6.70
C TYR A 95 10.76 -3.05 5.23
N THR A 96 9.72 -2.41 4.72
CA THR A 96 9.31 -2.58 3.33
C THR A 96 10.38 -2.11 2.37
N SER A 97 11.02 -1.00 2.66
CA SER A 97 12.07 -0.45 1.81
C SER A 97 13.25 -1.42 1.65
N GLN A 98 13.62 -2.10 2.72
CA GLN A 98 14.71 -3.08 2.67
C GLN A 98 14.34 -4.26 1.77
N PHE A 99 13.14 -4.79 1.94
CA PHE A 99 12.69 -5.92 1.14
C PHE A 99 12.50 -5.54 -0.32
N ALA A 100 12.02 -4.34 -0.60
CA ALA A 100 11.87 -3.88 -1.97
C ALA A 100 13.22 -3.83 -2.67
N HIS A 101 14.25 -3.37 -1.96
CA HIS A 101 15.59 -3.29 -2.51
C HIS A 101 16.14 -4.68 -2.84
N ILE A 102 15.94 -5.63 -1.96
CA ILE A 102 16.37 -7.02 -2.17
C ILE A 102 15.61 -7.63 -3.36
N SER A 103 14.31 -7.42 -3.39
CA SER A 103 13.47 -7.96 -4.48
C SER A 103 13.89 -7.42 -5.83
N MET A 104 14.30 -6.16 -5.92
CA MET A 104 14.79 -5.60 -7.17
C MET A 104 16.02 -6.34 -7.68
N ASN A 105 16.93 -6.72 -6.79
CA ASN A 105 18.12 -7.44 -7.18
C ASN A 105 17.80 -8.85 -7.70
N GLU A 106 16.75 -9.46 -7.15
CA GLU A 106 16.36 -10.81 -7.54
C GLU A 106 15.47 -10.83 -8.77
N HIS A 107 14.63 -9.81 -8.91
CA HIS A 107 13.61 -9.77 -9.95
C HIS A 107 13.84 -8.63 -10.93
N ALA A 108 15.07 -8.34 -11.24
CA ALA A 108 15.48 -7.18 -12.01
C ALA A 108 14.84 -7.10 -13.41
N ILE A 109 13.56 -7.29 -13.52
CA ILE A 109 12.87 -7.29 -14.79
C ILE A 109 11.74 -6.29 -14.74
N GLY A 110 12.05 -5.04 -15.04
CA GLY A 110 11.07 -4.06 -15.42
C GLY A 110 9.95 -3.73 -14.42
N GLY A 111 9.97 -4.29 -13.24
CA GLY A 111 9.01 -3.91 -12.21
C GLY A 111 9.42 -2.60 -11.58
N GLU A 112 8.48 -1.70 -11.41
CA GLU A 112 8.80 -0.45 -10.73
C GLU A 112 8.84 -0.67 -9.23
N ILE A 113 9.77 0.03 -8.56
CA ILE A 113 9.99 -0.12 -7.12
C ILE A 113 8.73 0.11 -6.30
N ASP A 114 7.95 1.12 -6.67
CA ASP A 114 6.76 1.50 -5.89
C ASP A 114 5.70 0.41 -5.90
N ASP A 115 5.58 -0.28 -7.02
CA ASP A 115 4.65 -1.39 -7.20
C ASP A 115 5.07 -2.59 -6.36
N ILE A 116 6.36 -2.91 -6.41
CA ILE A 116 6.94 -4.00 -5.63
C ILE A 116 6.83 -3.68 -4.13
N ALA A 117 7.08 -2.43 -3.75
CA ALA A 117 7.00 -2.02 -2.35
C ALA A 117 5.61 -2.22 -1.77
N ALA A 118 4.58 -1.91 -2.54
CA ALA A 118 3.20 -2.13 -2.09
C ALA A 118 2.92 -3.61 -1.87
N SER A 119 3.41 -4.47 -2.75
CA SER A 119 3.27 -5.93 -2.60
C SER A 119 3.95 -6.43 -1.34
N ILE A 120 5.17 -5.96 -1.09
CA ILE A 120 5.95 -6.38 0.07
C ILE A 120 5.30 -5.88 1.36
N LEU A 121 4.79 -4.66 1.33
CA LEU A 121 4.04 -4.09 2.46
C LEU A 121 2.88 -5.02 2.85
N LEU A 122 2.14 -5.47 1.86
CA LEU A 122 0.99 -6.34 2.08
C LEU A 122 1.43 -7.72 2.55
N GLU A 123 2.45 -8.29 1.95
CA GLU A 123 2.97 -9.59 2.36
C GLU A 123 3.46 -9.56 3.81
N ASN A 124 4.15 -8.49 4.20
CA ASN A 124 4.62 -8.33 5.57
C ASN A 124 3.46 -8.28 6.54
N TYR A 125 2.42 -7.53 6.21
CA TYR A 125 1.25 -7.43 7.06
C TYR A 125 0.58 -8.79 7.21
N LEU A 126 0.35 -9.48 6.10
CA LEU A 126 -0.34 -10.78 6.13
C LEU A 126 0.47 -11.83 6.87
N SER A 127 1.80 -11.81 6.73
CA SER A 127 2.68 -12.74 7.41
C SER A 127 2.60 -12.60 8.93
N ARG A 128 2.50 -11.36 9.42
CA ARG A 128 2.44 -11.13 10.87
C ARG A 128 1.06 -11.32 11.46
N ASN A 129 0.04 -11.32 10.64
CA ASN A 129 -1.35 -11.37 11.08
C ASN A 129 -2.09 -12.60 10.56
N SER A 130 -1.36 -13.60 10.17
CA SER A 130 -1.94 -14.87 9.72
C SER A 130 -2.21 -15.83 10.85
#